data_d649812da17b43c15e919f203fc3d4ed
#
_entry.id   d649812da17b43c15e919f203fc3d4ed
#
_cell.length_a   1.000
_cell.length_b   1.000
_cell.length_c   1.000
_cell.angle_alpha   90.00
_cell.angle_beta   90.00
_cell.angle_gamma   90.00
#
_symmetry.space_group_name_H-M   'P 1'
#
loop_
_entity.id
_entity.type
_entity.pdbx_description
1 polymer ?
#
loop_
_entity_poly.entity_id
_entity_poly.type
_entity_poly.pdbx_seq_one_letter_code
_entity_poly.pdbx_strand_id
1 'polypeptide(L)'
;MSSNLQMKILAKETAIYGVSSIVGKFLNWMLVPLYTYVLQQQSDYGIVTNLYAWTALLLVILTYGMETGFFRFANKEGENAQTVYTTSLITLFTTSLLFALVCIIWQAPLAGALGYPNHSEFVALLGVTVAIDAFASIPFAYLRYKKRPLQFAALKLLFVFLNIALNLFFLVLCPKIQDWAIISSWYNPNYGVGYVFVANILATAIQTVCLLPAVGEGFRSSGVQECSHGIFSSRCFATRCHC
;
A
#
# COMPACT_ATOMS: atom_id res chain seq x y z
N MET A 1 -29.22 -21.13 -8.96
CA MET A 1 -28.48 -21.11 -7.69
C MET A 1 -29.31 -20.34 -6.67
N SER A 2 -29.66 -20.93 -5.50
CA SER A 2 -30.63 -20.32 -4.59
C SER A 2 -30.10 -18.99 -4.02
N SER A 3 -30.96 -17.99 -3.92
CA SER A 3 -30.69 -16.66 -3.36
C SER A 3 -29.95 -16.71 -1.99
N ASN A 4 -30.32 -17.70 -1.17
CA ASN A 4 -29.69 -17.96 0.14
C ASN A 4 -28.21 -18.36 0.06
N LEU A 5 -27.79 -19.07 -1.00
CA LEU A 5 -26.41 -19.47 -1.18
C LEU A 5 -25.54 -18.28 -1.60
N GLN A 6 -26.06 -17.43 -2.49
CA GLN A 6 -25.38 -16.20 -2.91
C GLN A 6 -25.20 -15.21 -1.74
N MET A 7 -26.24 -15.05 -0.90
CA MET A 7 -26.14 -14.20 0.31
C MET A 7 -25.10 -14.72 1.29
N LYS A 8 -25.03 -16.04 1.52
CA LYS A 8 -24.01 -16.64 2.41
C LYS A 8 -22.58 -16.42 1.89
N ILE A 9 -22.35 -16.56 0.58
CA ILE A 9 -21.04 -16.32 -0.03
C ILE A 9 -20.65 -14.85 0.12
N LEU A 10 -21.56 -13.94 -0.21
CA LEU A 10 -21.34 -12.51 -0.10
C LEU A 10 -21.04 -12.07 1.35
N ALA A 11 -21.82 -12.58 2.30
CA ALA A 11 -21.61 -12.32 3.72
C ALA A 11 -20.24 -12.81 4.20
N LYS A 12 -19.82 -14.02 3.76
CA LYS A 12 -18.50 -14.57 4.07
C LYS A 12 -17.37 -13.71 3.50
N GLU A 13 -17.45 -13.31 2.25
CA GLU A 13 -16.45 -12.44 1.62
C GLU A 13 -16.37 -11.09 2.34
N THR A 14 -17.50 -10.45 2.59
CA THR A 14 -17.57 -9.16 3.32
C THR A 14 -17.00 -9.28 4.74
N ALA A 15 -17.30 -10.37 5.44
CA ALA A 15 -16.76 -10.62 6.77
C ALA A 15 -15.24 -10.76 6.75
N ILE A 16 -14.65 -11.48 5.78
CA ILE A 16 -13.21 -11.63 5.66
C ILE A 16 -12.53 -10.27 5.42
N TYR A 17 -13.06 -9.44 4.50
CA TYR A 17 -12.53 -8.09 4.26
C TYR A 17 -12.67 -7.18 5.48
N GLY A 18 -13.83 -7.19 6.14
CA GLY A 18 -14.09 -6.37 7.33
C GLY A 18 -13.21 -6.77 8.51
N VAL A 19 -13.20 -8.06 8.85
CA VAL A 19 -12.41 -8.58 9.99
C VAL A 19 -10.92 -8.34 9.77
N SER A 20 -10.37 -8.63 8.58
CA SER A 20 -8.95 -8.39 8.31
C SER A 20 -8.56 -6.91 8.45
N SER A 21 -9.43 -5.99 8.04
CA SER A 21 -9.20 -4.56 8.18
C SER A 21 -9.28 -4.09 9.64
N ILE A 22 -10.24 -4.61 10.42
CA ILE A 22 -10.40 -4.28 11.84
C ILE A 22 -9.23 -4.84 12.64
N VAL A 23 -8.90 -6.11 12.44
CA VAL A 23 -7.76 -6.77 13.11
C VAL A 23 -6.47 -6.02 12.80
N GLY A 24 -6.25 -5.63 11.54
CA GLY A 24 -5.09 -4.83 11.16
C GLY A 24 -5.00 -3.51 11.93
N LYS A 25 -6.09 -2.77 12.03
CA LYS A 25 -6.14 -1.50 12.80
C LYS A 25 -5.91 -1.73 14.29
N PHE A 26 -6.52 -2.76 14.86
CA PHE A 26 -6.37 -3.11 16.28
C PHE A 26 -4.93 -3.50 16.62
N LEU A 27 -4.30 -4.35 15.82
CA LEU A 27 -2.91 -4.74 16.01
C LEU A 27 -1.96 -3.54 15.86
N ASN A 28 -2.21 -2.66 14.90
CA ASN A 28 -1.41 -1.44 14.75
C ASN A 28 -1.63 -0.48 15.95
N TRP A 29 -2.83 -0.42 16.52
CA TRP A 29 -3.10 0.33 17.76
C TRP A 29 -2.32 -0.23 18.96
N MET A 30 -2.06 -1.53 19.01
CA MET A 30 -1.22 -2.14 20.07
C MET A 30 0.23 -1.65 20.06
N LEU A 31 0.70 -1.01 18.99
CA LEU A 31 2.02 -0.36 18.95
C LEU A 31 2.05 0.93 19.81
N VAL A 32 0.91 1.55 20.08
CA VAL A 32 0.84 2.78 20.88
C VAL A 32 1.44 2.62 22.28
N PRO A 33 1.08 1.59 23.07
CA PRO A 33 1.74 1.34 24.35
C PRO A 33 3.25 1.07 24.21
N LEU A 34 3.67 0.39 23.14
CA LEU A 34 5.10 0.17 22.86
C LEU A 34 5.84 1.48 22.68
N TYR A 35 5.31 2.38 21.85
CA TYR A 35 5.92 3.68 21.60
C TYR A 35 5.99 4.56 22.85
N THR A 36 4.92 4.60 23.64
CA THR A 36 4.88 5.38 24.89
C THR A 36 5.83 4.84 25.97
N TYR A 37 6.13 3.53 25.94
CA TYR A 37 7.05 2.92 26.91
C TYR A 37 8.52 3.03 26.48
N VAL A 38 8.81 2.94 25.16
CA VAL A 38 10.18 2.85 24.65
C VAL A 38 10.74 4.22 24.28
N LEU A 39 9.92 5.13 23.75
CA LEU A 39 10.36 6.49 23.44
C LEU A 39 10.49 7.28 24.74
N GLN A 40 11.71 7.71 25.04
CA GLN A 40 12.09 8.32 26.34
C GLN A 40 11.43 9.67 26.57
N GLN A 41 11.06 10.40 25.49
CA GLN A 41 10.43 11.71 25.59
C GLN A 41 9.00 11.67 25.01
N GLN A 42 8.06 12.26 25.74
CA GLN A 42 6.67 12.40 25.24
C GLN A 42 6.59 13.22 23.93
N SER A 43 7.55 14.14 23.72
CA SER A 43 7.70 14.88 22.47
C SER A 43 7.88 13.96 21.27
N ASP A 44 8.63 12.86 21.40
CA ASP A 44 8.96 11.94 20.31
C ASP A 44 7.71 11.18 19.83
N TYR A 45 6.86 10.77 20.76
CA TYR A 45 5.56 10.18 20.41
C TYR A 45 4.64 11.20 19.74
N GLY A 46 4.70 12.48 20.14
CA GLY A 46 4.00 13.58 19.48
C GLY A 46 4.42 13.75 18.01
N ILE A 47 5.73 13.66 17.73
CA ILE A 47 6.27 13.70 16.36
C ILE A 47 5.72 12.56 15.51
N VAL A 48 5.76 11.33 16.02
CA VAL A 48 5.23 10.14 15.33
C VAL A 48 3.76 10.33 14.99
N THR A 49 2.94 10.75 15.97
CA THR A 49 1.49 10.88 15.79
C THR A 49 1.13 11.96 14.78
N ASN A 50 1.81 13.13 14.86
CA ASN A 50 1.59 14.24 13.94
C ASN A 50 1.99 13.86 12.50
N LEU A 51 3.13 13.25 12.30
CA LEU A 51 3.61 12.84 10.99
C LEU A 51 2.72 11.74 10.38
N TYR A 52 2.20 10.80 11.17
CA TYR A 52 1.23 9.82 10.67
C TYR A 52 -0.13 10.45 10.33
N ALA A 53 -0.55 11.51 11.02
CA ALA A 53 -1.74 12.25 10.64
C ALA A 53 -1.57 12.93 9.26
N TRP A 54 -0.42 13.53 9.01
CA TRP A 54 -0.06 14.06 7.68
C TRP A 54 -0.02 12.96 6.61
N THR A 55 0.58 11.81 6.93
CA THR A 55 0.61 10.63 6.03
C THR A 55 -0.80 10.22 5.62
N ALA A 56 -1.74 10.12 6.56
CA ALA A 56 -3.11 9.73 6.27
C ALA A 56 -3.82 10.74 5.35
N LEU A 57 -3.61 12.04 5.57
CA LEU A 57 -4.17 13.11 4.74
C LEU A 57 -3.59 13.07 3.33
N LEU A 58 -2.27 12.99 3.21
CA LEU A 58 -1.57 12.94 1.93
C LEU A 58 -1.94 11.71 1.11
N LEU A 59 -2.12 10.55 1.76
CA LEU A 59 -2.59 9.33 1.09
C LEU A 59 -3.96 9.51 0.45
N VAL A 60 -4.91 10.15 1.15
CA VAL A 60 -6.24 10.43 0.60
C VAL A 60 -6.16 11.38 -0.59
N ILE A 61 -5.36 12.44 -0.49
CA ILE A 61 -5.15 13.39 -1.60
C ILE A 61 -4.50 12.67 -2.80
N LEU A 62 -3.47 11.85 -2.56
CA LEU A 62 -2.71 11.20 -3.64
C LEU A 62 -3.50 10.10 -4.34
N THR A 63 -4.38 9.40 -3.64
CA THR A 63 -5.26 8.39 -4.23
C THR A 63 -6.47 8.99 -4.95
N TYR A 64 -6.85 10.23 -4.66
CA TYR A 64 -7.94 11.05 -5.26
C TYR A 64 -9.15 10.24 -5.75
N GLY A 65 -9.55 9.23 -4.97
CA GLY A 65 -10.73 8.41 -5.26
C GLY A 65 -10.59 7.45 -6.44
N MET A 66 -9.39 7.21 -6.96
CA MET A 66 -9.13 6.29 -8.09
C MET A 66 -9.64 4.87 -7.83
N GLU A 67 -9.63 4.42 -6.59
CA GLU A 67 -10.21 3.13 -6.21
C GLU A 67 -11.72 3.07 -6.54
N THR A 68 -12.46 4.11 -6.16
CA THR A 68 -13.90 4.21 -6.47
C THR A 68 -14.14 4.34 -7.97
N GLY A 69 -13.31 5.14 -8.65
CA GLY A 69 -13.31 5.25 -10.11
C GLY A 69 -13.08 3.90 -10.79
N PHE A 70 -12.07 3.16 -10.35
CA PHE A 70 -11.78 1.82 -10.87
C PHE A 70 -13.00 0.91 -10.75
N PHE A 71 -13.65 0.78 -9.59
CA PHE A 71 -14.83 -0.07 -9.41
C PHE A 71 -16.00 0.37 -10.29
N ARG A 72 -16.22 1.67 -10.46
CA ARG A 72 -17.28 2.20 -11.30
C ARG A 72 -17.10 1.83 -12.76
N PHE A 73 -15.90 2.08 -13.30
CA PHE A 73 -15.62 1.83 -14.71
C PHE A 73 -15.40 0.35 -15.02
N ALA A 74 -14.80 -0.43 -14.12
CA ALA A 74 -14.60 -1.87 -14.29
C ALA A 74 -15.91 -2.69 -14.32
N ASN A 75 -17.01 -2.16 -13.75
CA ASN A 75 -18.33 -2.79 -13.76
C ASN A 75 -19.28 -2.18 -14.80
N LYS A 76 -18.82 -1.22 -15.61
CA LYS A 76 -19.65 -0.58 -16.63
C LYS A 76 -19.74 -1.47 -17.88
N GLU A 77 -20.94 -1.67 -18.40
CA GLU A 77 -21.17 -2.43 -19.63
C GLU A 77 -20.45 -1.77 -20.81
N GLY A 78 -19.73 -2.57 -21.59
CA GLY A 78 -18.97 -2.11 -22.76
C GLY A 78 -17.52 -1.68 -22.47
N GLU A 79 -17.13 -1.55 -21.21
CA GLU A 79 -15.76 -1.24 -20.82
C GLU A 79 -14.96 -2.50 -20.48
N ASN A 80 -13.69 -2.53 -20.90
CA ASN A 80 -12.80 -3.62 -20.51
C ASN A 80 -12.18 -3.33 -19.15
N ALA A 81 -12.60 -4.08 -18.12
CA ALA A 81 -12.08 -3.94 -16.76
C ALA A 81 -10.55 -3.99 -16.68
N GLN A 82 -9.91 -4.70 -17.60
CA GLN A 82 -8.46 -4.84 -17.67
C GLN A 82 -7.79 -3.55 -18.14
N THR A 83 -8.35 -2.90 -19.17
CA THR A 83 -7.87 -1.60 -19.67
C THR A 83 -8.02 -0.54 -18.58
N VAL A 84 -9.17 -0.53 -17.89
CA VAL A 84 -9.42 0.37 -16.76
C VAL A 84 -8.39 0.16 -15.65
N TYR A 85 -8.08 -1.11 -15.33
CA TYR A 85 -7.05 -1.44 -14.33
C TYR A 85 -5.68 -0.91 -14.73
N THR A 86 -5.22 -1.20 -15.94
CA THR A 86 -3.89 -0.82 -16.42
C THR A 86 -3.76 0.71 -16.47
N THR A 87 -4.76 1.42 -16.99
CA THR A 87 -4.76 2.89 -17.05
C THR A 87 -4.71 3.49 -15.65
N SER A 88 -5.56 3.01 -14.72
CA SER A 88 -5.57 3.48 -13.34
C SER A 88 -4.24 3.23 -12.64
N LEU A 89 -3.64 2.07 -12.86
CA LEU A 89 -2.35 1.69 -12.27
C LEU A 89 -1.21 2.59 -12.78
N ILE A 90 -1.12 2.80 -14.09
CA ILE A 90 -0.08 3.66 -14.68
C ILE A 90 -0.24 5.10 -14.21
N THR A 91 -1.46 5.62 -14.20
CA THR A 91 -1.74 6.99 -13.75
C THR A 91 -1.31 7.17 -12.29
N LEU A 92 -1.72 6.24 -11.41
CA LEU A 92 -1.38 6.34 -9.99
C LEU A 92 0.11 6.10 -9.73
N PHE A 93 0.76 5.21 -10.49
CA PHE A 93 2.21 5.02 -10.42
C PHE A 93 2.95 6.32 -10.78
N THR A 94 2.56 6.98 -11.87
CA THR A 94 3.20 8.22 -12.31
C THR A 94 3.04 9.34 -11.29
N THR A 95 1.83 9.54 -10.77
CA THR A 95 1.56 10.57 -9.75
C THR A 95 2.25 10.28 -8.44
N SER A 96 2.28 9.02 -7.99
CA SER A 96 2.98 8.59 -6.78
C SER A 96 4.49 8.76 -6.91
N LEU A 97 5.06 8.42 -8.07
CA LEU A 97 6.49 8.61 -8.33
C LEU A 97 6.87 10.09 -8.33
N LEU A 98 6.06 10.92 -8.99
CA LEU A 98 6.28 12.38 -9.00
C LEU A 98 6.20 12.95 -7.58
N PHE A 99 5.22 12.52 -6.80
CA PHE A 99 5.08 12.93 -5.39
C PHE A 99 6.28 12.52 -4.54
N ALA A 100 6.78 11.28 -4.68
CA ALA A 100 7.97 10.81 -3.98
C ALA A 100 9.21 11.66 -4.33
N LEU A 101 9.40 11.96 -5.62
CA LEU A 101 10.50 12.81 -6.08
C LEU A 101 10.41 14.21 -5.50
N VAL A 102 9.22 14.80 -5.46
CA VAL A 102 8.98 16.11 -4.82
C VAL A 102 9.36 16.07 -3.34
N CYS A 103 8.91 15.05 -2.60
CA CYS A 103 9.24 14.91 -1.18
C CYS A 103 10.74 14.72 -0.92
N ILE A 104 11.46 14.00 -1.79
CA ILE A 104 12.90 13.79 -1.68
C ILE A 104 13.68 15.08 -2.00
N ILE A 105 13.32 15.78 -3.08
CA ILE A 105 14.03 16.98 -3.52
C ILE A 105 13.82 18.14 -2.54
N TRP A 106 12.58 18.32 -2.07
CA TRP A 106 12.20 19.41 -1.18
C TRP A 106 12.03 18.98 0.29
N GLN A 107 12.73 17.94 0.74
CA GLN A 107 12.62 17.44 2.10
C GLN A 107 12.94 18.52 3.15
N ALA A 108 13.97 19.35 2.95
CA ALA A 108 14.39 20.36 3.91
C ALA A 108 13.34 21.50 4.09
N PRO A 109 12.85 22.18 3.02
CA PRO A 109 11.80 23.18 3.18
C PRO A 109 10.48 22.60 3.69
N LEU A 110 10.12 21.37 3.30
CA LEU A 110 8.92 20.70 3.82
C LEU A 110 9.05 20.37 5.32
N ALA A 111 10.19 19.88 5.76
CA ALA A 111 10.46 19.64 7.18
C ALA A 111 10.38 20.93 8.01
N GLY A 112 10.92 22.02 7.47
CA GLY A 112 10.81 23.35 8.10
C GLY A 112 9.35 23.82 8.23
N ALA A 113 8.53 23.62 7.18
CA ALA A 113 7.11 23.96 7.19
C ALA A 113 6.30 23.11 8.17
N LEU A 114 6.68 21.85 8.37
CA LEU A 114 6.07 20.93 9.33
C LEU A 114 6.52 21.16 10.78
N GLY A 115 7.52 22.05 11.01
CA GLY A 115 8.05 22.34 12.33
C GLY A 115 9.19 21.43 12.79
N TYR A 116 9.78 20.62 11.88
CA TYR A 116 10.87 19.67 12.17
C TYR A 116 12.11 19.91 11.32
N PRO A 117 12.73 21.12 11.35
CA PRO A 117 13.83 21.48 10.44
C PRO A 117 15.08 20.59 10.59
N ASN A 118 15.27 19.96 11.77
CA ASN A 118 16.42 19.10 12.05
C ASN A 118 16.21 17.63 11.63
N HIS A 119 15.03 17.26 11.12
CA HIS A 119 14.65 15.90 10.80
C HIS A 119 14.02 15.81 9.40
N SER A 120 14.73 16.33 8.40
CA SER A 120 14.27 16.34 7.00
C SER A 120 14.13 14.92 6.43
N GLU A 121 14.92 13.97 6.93
CA GLU A 121 14.85 12.56 6.54
C GLU A 121 13.48 11.91 6.84
N PHE A 122 12.78 12.34 7.90
CA PHE A 122 11.46 11.81 8.23
C PHE A 122 10.43 12.14 7.15
N VAL A 123 10.52 13.33 6.57
CA VAL A 123 9.63 13.77 5.48
C VAL A 123 9.88 12.96 4.22
N ALA A 124 11.13 12.68 3.88
CA ALA A 124 11.49 11.86 2.75
C ALA A 124 10.98 10.41 2.93
N LEU A 125 11.24 9.79 4.10
CA LEU A 125 10.78 8.43 4.41
C LEU A 125 9.25 8.31 4.33
N LEU A 126 8.53 9.26 4.91
CA LEU A 126 7.06 9.28 4.88
C LEU A 126 6.52 9.52 3.48
N GLY A 127 7.13 10.46 2.72
CA GLY A 127 6.73 10.74 1.35
C GLY A 127 6.85 9.51 0.45
N VAL A 128 7.95 8.76 0.57
CA VAL A 128 8.14 7.50 -0.16
C VAL A 128 7.13 6.43 0.31
N THR A 129 6.90 6.32 1.62
CA THR A 129 5.90 5.37 2.15
C THR A 129 4.51 5.67 1.59
N VAL A 130 4.07 6.93 1.62
CA VAL A 130 2.77 7.36 1.07
C VAL A 130 2.67 7.06 -0.43
N ALA A 131 3.75 7.28 -1.18
CA ALA A 131 3.77 6.99 -2.61
C ALA A 131 3.61 5.49 -2.91
N ILE A 132 4.29 4.62 -2.14
CA ILE A 132 4.16 3.17 -2.27
C ILE A 132 2.75 2.70 -1.87
N ASP A 133 2.20 3.22 -0.78
CA ASP A 133 0.85 2.89 -0.31
C ASP A 133 -0.23 3.34 -1.31
N ALA A 134 -0.09 4.53 -1.89
CA ALA A 134 -0.98 5.03 -2.93
C ALA A 134 -0.94 4.13 -4.17
N PHE A 135 0.25 3.78 -4.66
CA PHE A 135 0.41 2.82 -5.75
C PHE A 135 -0.26 1.48 -5.45
N ALA A 136 -0.06 0.93 -4.25
CA ALA A 136 -0.61 -0.35 -3.84
C ALA A 136 -2.16 -0.35 -3.77
N SER A 137 -2.82 0.82 -3.71
CA SER A 137 -4.28 0.92 -3.58
C SER A 137 -5.02 0.27 -4.75
N ILE A 138 -4.55 0.44 -6.00
CA ILE A 138 -5.18 -0.13 -7.21
C ILE A 138 -5.02 -1.66 -7.29
N PRO A 139 -3.84 -2.27 -7.09
CA PRO A 139 -3.72 -3.73 -6.98
C PRO A 139 -4.59 -4.33 -5.88
N PHE A 140 -4.72 -3.67 -4.72
CA PHE A 140 -5.65 -4.09 -3.68
C PHE A 140 -7.12 -4.00 -4.10
N ALA A 141 -7.51 -2.94 -4.83
CA ALA A 141 -8.83 -2.81 -5.42
C ALA A 141 -9.10 -3.94 -6.45
N TYR A 142 -8.09 -4.29 -7.24
CA TYR A 142 -8.19 -5.38 -8.21
C TYR A 142 -8.38 -6.75 -7.55
N LEU A 143 -7.68 -7.05 -6.45
CA LEU A 143 -7.90 -8.28 -5.66
C LEU A 143 -9.34 -8.37 -5.16
N ARG A 144 -9.93 -7.24 -4.73
CA ARG A 144 -11.34 -7.17 -4.32
C ARG A 144 -12.28 -7.38 -5.50
N TYR A 145 -11.99 -6.77 -6.65
CA TYR A 145 -12.73 -6.95 -7.88
C TYR A 145 -12.76 -8.42 -8.33
N LYS A 146 -11.62 -9.10 -8.25
CA LYS A 146 -11.46 -10.54 -8.56
C LYS A 146 -12.02 -11.48 -7.47
N LYS A 147 -12.63 -10.95 -6.41
CA LYS A 147 -13.19 -11.71 -5.29
C LYS A 147 -12.19 -12.68 -4.65
N ARG A 148 -10.95 -12.21 -4.41
CA ARG A 148 -9.89 -12.96 -3.73
C ARG A 148 -9.67 -12.46 -2.29
N PRO A 149 -10.64 -12.68 -1.36
CA PRO A 149 -10.59 -12.11 -0.02
C PRO A 149 -9.43 -12.63 0.83
N LEU A 150 -9.05 -13.90 0.66
CA LEU A 150 -7.97 -14.50 1.44
C LEU A 150 -6.60 -13.90 1.08
N GLN A 151 -6.34 -13.65 -0.20
CA GLN A 151 -5.09 -13.00 -0.63
C GLN A 151 -5.00 -11.56 -0.12
N PHE A 152 -6.11 -10.82 -0.22
CA PHE A 152 -6.22 -9.47 0.33
C PHE A 152 -5.94 -9.46 1.85
N ALA A 153 -6.63 -10.33 2.61
CA ALA A 153 -6.48 -10.43 4.05
C ALA A 153 -5.04 -10.83 4.44
N ALA A 154 -4.46 -11.84 3.77
CA ALA A 154 -3.10 -12.29 4.02
C ALA A 154 -2.06 -11.18 3.83
N LEU A 155 -2.16 -10.40 2.74
CA LEU A 155 -1.24 -9.30 2.48
C LEU A 155 -1.41 -8.15 3.49
N LYS A 156 -2.64 -7.83 3.90
CA LYS A 156 -2.89 -6.80 4.93
C LYS A 156 -2.36 -7.24 6.30
N LEU A 157 -2.58 -8.49 6.68
CA LEU A 157 -2.05 -9.03 7.94
C LEU A 157 -0.53 -9.18 7.90
N LEU A 158 0.05 -9.56 6.76
CA LEU A 158 1.50 -9.60 6.56
C LEU A 158 2.14 -8.25 6.84
N PHE A 159 1.59 -7.16 6.30
CA PHE A 159 2.07 -5.81 6.57
C PHE A 159 2.06 -5.50 8.07
N VAL A 160 0.93 -5.75 8.73
CA VAL A 160 0.79 -5.44 10.17
C VAL A 160 1.77 -6.27 11.00
N PHE A 161 1.90 -7.56 10.69
CA PHE A 161 2.85 -8.43 11.37
C PHE A 161 4.29 -7.98 11.18
N LEU A 162 4.69 -7.66 9.94
CA LEU A 162 6.02 -7.14 9.63
C LEU A 162 6.28 -5.81 10.33
N ASN A 163 5.31 -4.89 10.30
CA ASN A 163 5.43 -3.60 10.96
C ASN A 163 5.66 -3.76 12.48
N ILE A 164 4.88 -4.64 13.13
CA ILE A 164 5.05 -4.93 14.56
C ILE A 164 6.41 -5.59 14.83
N ALA A 165 6.77 -6.60 14.04
CA ALA A 165 8.03 -7.34 14.22
C ALA A 165 9.25 -6.42 14.03
N LEU A 166 9.23 -5.55 13.01
CA LEU A 166 10.31 -4.60 12.75
C LEU A 166 10.38 -3.52 13.83
N ASN A 167 9.25 -3.02 14.32
CA ASN A 167 9.25 -2.07 15.43
C ASN A 167 9.81 -2.70 16.71
N LEU A 168 9.42 -3.94 17.05
CA LEU A 168 10.00 -4.66 18.19
C LEU A 168 11.49 -4.91 17.99
N PHE A 169 11.91 -5.25 16.79
CA PHE A 169 13.31 -5.47 16.45
C PHE A 169 14.13 -4.18 16.66
N PHE A 170 13.75 -3.07 16.03
CA PHE A 170 14.52 -1.82 16.09
C PHE A 170 14.45 -1.13 17.45
N LEU A 171 13.29 -1.14 18.10
CA LEU A 171 13.07 -0.37 19.34
C LEU A 171 13.39 -1.15 20.61
N VAL A 172 13.26 -2.49 20.59
CA VAL A 172 13.43 -3.30 21.80
C VAL A 172 14.68 -4.19 21.73
N LEU A 173 14.88 -4.85 20.57
CA LEU A 173 15.96 -5.82 20.45
C LEU A 173 17.32 -5.14 20.16
N CYS A 174 17.38 -4.23 19.18
CA CYS A 174 18.63 -3.54 18.83
C CYS A 174 19.29 -2.81 20.00
N PRO A 175 18.59 -2.08 20.88
CA PRO A 175 19.21 -1.45 22.05
C PRO A 175 19.82 -2.45 23.05
N LYS A 176 19.27 -3.68 23.14
CA LYS A 176 19.77 -4.72 24.05
C LYS A 176 21.02 -5.45 23.52
N ILE A 177 21.20 -5.46 22.21
CA ILE A 177 22.29 -6.16 21.55
C ILE A 177 23.25 -5.20 20.81
N GLN A 178 23.23 -3.91 21.18
CA GLN A 178 24.08 -2.87 20.59
C GLN A 178 25.59 -3.14 20.75
N ASP A 179 25.99 -3.97 21.74
CA ASP A 179 27.40 -4.37 21.97
C ASP A 179 27.93 -5.32 20.90
N TRP A 180 27.08 -5.89 20.06
CA TRP A 180 27.51 -6.73 18.94
C TRP A 180 28.07 -5.86 17.81
N ALA A 181 29.28 -6.18 17.36
CA ALA A 181 30.02 -5.43 16.34
C ALA A 181 29.23 -5.16 15.04
N ILE A 182 28.31 -6.06 14.68
CA ILE A 182 27.46 -5.92 13.48
C ILE A 182 26.41 -4.84 13.68
N ILE A 183 25.83 -4.72 14.88
CA ILE A 183 24.74 -3.77 15.17
C ILE A 183 25.31 -2.40 15.51
N SER A 184 26.40 -2.32 16.25
CA SER A 184 27.06 -1.06 16.62
C SER A 184 27.51 -0.22 15.43
N SER A 185 27.74 -0.86 14.26
CA SER A 185 28.20 -0.15 13.06
C SER A 185 27.11 0.69 12.36
N TRP A 186 25.83 0.33 12.49
CA TRP A 186 24.72 1.01 11.79
C TRP A 186 23.58 1.47 12.70
N TYR A 187 23.52 0.97 13.95
CA TYR A 187 22.49 1.36 14.89
C TYR A 187 22.89 2.59 15.67
N ASN A 188 22.08 3.65 15.62
CA ASN A 188 22.27 4.88 16.39
C ASN A 188 21.15 5.00 17.44
N PRO A 189 21.44 4.88 18.76
CA PRO A 189 20.44 4.99 19.82
C PRO A 189 19.64 6.30 19.80
N ASN A 190 20.26 7.40 19.33
CA ASN A 190 19.64 8.73 19.30
C ASN A 190 18.63 8.89 18.14
N TYR A 191 18.58 7.94 17.18
CA TYR A 191 17.68 8.02 16.04
C TYR A 191 16.23 7.60 16.36
N GLY A 192 15.97 7.02 17.51
CA GLY A 192 14.73 6.55 18.12
C GLY A 192 13.47 6.58 17.23
N VAL A 193 12.89 7.77 17.05
CA VAL A 193 11.68 7.99 16.21
C VAL A 193 11.89 7.58 14.75
N GLY A 194 13.08 7.76 14.20
CA GLY A 194 13.38 7.43 12.80
C GLY A 194 13.21 5.94 12.50
N TYR A 195 13.52 5.06 13.47
CA TYR A 195 13.34 3.62 13.28
C TYR A 195 11.89 3.20 13.13
N VAL A 196 10.94 3.96 13.68
CA VAL A 196 9.49 3.72 13.47
C VAL A 196 9.15 3.89 12.00
N PHE A 197 9.67 4.94 11.35
CA PHE A 197 9.43 5.22 9.94
C PHE A 197 10.18 4.23 9.04
N VAL A 198 11.41 3.84 9.40
CA VAL A 198 12.17 2.80 8.70
C VAL A 198 11.45 1.47 8.76
N ALA A 199 10.91 1.07 9.91
CA ALA A 199 10.10 -0.14 10.05
C ALA A 199 8.87 -0.11 9.15
N ASN A 200 8.18 1.03 9.11
CA ASN A 200 6.98 1.21 8.30
C ASN A 200 7.27 1.12 6.79
N ILE A 201 8.31 1.83 6.29
CA ILE A 201 8.67 1.77 4.86
C ILE A 201 9.11 0.36 4.44
N LEU A 202 9.87 -0.34 5.28
CA LEU A 202 10.28 -1.73 5.01
C LEU A 202 9.07 -2.67 4.96
N ALA A 203 8.14 -2.55 5.91
CA ALA A 203 6.92 -3.36 5.91
C ALA A 203 6.06 -3.09 4.66
N THR A 204 5.88 -1.81 4.29
CA THR A 204 5.16 -1.41 3.08
C THR A 204 5.84 -1.91 1.81
N ALA A 205 7.16 -1.80 1.72
CA ALA A 205 7.94 -2.28 0.57
C ALA A 205 7.81 -3.80 0.40
N ILE A 206 7.97 -4.56 1.46
CA ILE A 206 7.83 -6.03 1.43
C ILE A 206 6.39 -6.41 1.03
N GLN A 207 5.37 -5.78 1.61
CA GLN A 207 3.97 -6.00 1.24
C GLN A 207 3.75 -5.75 -0.26
N THR A 208 4.30 -4.64 -0.78
CA THR A 208 4.15 -4.26 -2.19
C THR A 208 4.87 -5.24 -3.11
N VAL A 209 6.05 -5.72 -2.74
CA VAL A 209 6.76 -6.78 -3.48
C VAL A 209 5.93 -8.07 -3.51
N CYS A 210 5.33 -8.47 -2.39
CA CYS A 210 4.43 -9.63 -2.33
C CYS A 210 3.13 -9.42 -3.14
N LEU A 211 2.76 -8.16 -3.43
CA LEU A 211 1.61 -7.81 -4.24
C LEU A 211 1.91 -7.84 -5.77
N LEU A 212 3.20 -7.77 -6.18
CA LEU A 212 3.61 -7.77 -7.59
C LEU A 212 3.07 -8.95 -8.42
N PRO A 213 2.96 -10.19 -7.93
CA PRO A 213 2.33 -11.26 -8.69
C PRO A 213 0.89 -10.95 -9.11
N ALA A 214 0.11 -10.31 -8.22
CA ALA A 214 -1.26 -9.88 -8.55
C ALA A 214 -1.28 -8.75 -9.59
N VAL A 215 -0.28 -7.88 -9.57
CA VAL A 215 -0.07 -6.84 -10.60
C VAL A 215 0.22 -7.51 -11.95
N GLY A 216 1.12 -8.49 -11.98
CA GLY A 216 1.50 -9.22 -13.20
C GLY A 216 0.34 -10.00 -13.82
N GLU A 217 -0.52 -10.64 -13.03
CA GLU A 217 -1.75 -11.29 -13.51
C GLU A 217 -2.66 -10.27 -14.20
N GLY A 218 -2.74 -9.07 -13.65
CA GLY A 218 -3.46 -7.96 -14.23
C GLY A 218 -2.95 -7.57 -15.62
N PHE A 219 -1.67 -7.44 -15.84
CA PHE A 219 -1.08 -7.10 -17.15
C PHE A 219 -1.15 -8.26 -18.15
N ARG A 220 -0.92 -9.50 -17.73
CA ARG A 220 -0.92 -10.67 -18.60
C ARG A 220 -2.31 -10.95 -19.22
N SER A 221 -3.36 -10.67 -18.48
CA SER A 221 -4.74 -10.80 -18.96
C SER A 221 -5.08 -9.77 -20.05
N SER A 222 -4.47 -8.58 -20.04
CA SER A 222 -4.68 -7.58 -21.11
C SER A 222 -4.07 -8.01 -22.46
N GLY A 223 -2.86 -8.54 -22.46
CA GLY A 223 -2.19 -9.00 -23.69
C GLY A 223 -2.90 -10.16 -24.41
N VAL A 224 -3.49 -11.07 -23.63
CA VAL A 224 -4.23 -12.22 -24.20
C VAL A 224 -5.56 -11.78 -24.82
N GLN A 225 -6.22 -10.77 -24.24
CA GLN A 225 -7.51 -10.28 -24.76
C GLN A 225 -7.34 -9.43 -26.03
N GLU A 226 -6.29 -8.65 -26.14
CA GLU A 226 -5.98 -7.92 -27.39
C GLU A 226 -5.67 -8.86 -28.54
N CYS A 227 -4.90 -9.95 -28.31
CA CYS A 227 -4.68 -10.98 -29.33
C CYS A 227 -5.98 -11.70 -29.72
N SER A 228 -6.88 -11.96 -28.79
CA SER A 228 -8.18 -12.60 -29.08
C SER A 228 -9.09 -11.69 -29.90
N HIS A 229 -9.16 -10.40 -29.62
CA HIS A 229 -9.94 -9.44 -30.38
C HIS A 229 -9.35 -9.17 -31.77
N GLY A 230 -8.05 -9.14 -31.90
CA GLY A 230 -7.35 -9.00 -33.20
C GLY A 230 -7.59 -10.19 -34.12
N ILE A 231 -7.58 -11.42 -33.58
CA ILE A 231 -7.84 -12.66 -34.35
C ILE A 231 -9.33 -12.79 -34.73
N PHE A 232 -10.24 -12.33 -33.86
CA PHE A 232 -11.68 -12.37 -34.15
C PHE A 232 -12.09 -11.31 -35.19
N SER A 233 -11.49 -10.13 -35.13
CA SER A 233 -11.74 -9.06 -36.13
C SER A 233 -11.26 -9.44 -37.53
N SER A 234 -10.11 -10.12 -37.63
CA SER A 234 -9.58 -10.56 -38.92
C SER A 234 -10.39 -11.72 -39.54
N ARG A 235 -11.04 -12.58 -38.76
CA ARG A 235 -11.93 -13.64 -39.24
C ARG A 235 -13.29 -13.12 -39.71
N CYS A 236 -13.83 -12.07 -39.07
CA CYS A 236 -15.09 -11.46 -39.50
C CYS A 236 -14.95 -10.73 -40.85
N PHE A 237 -13.76 -10.24 -41.20
CA PHE A 237 -13.55 -9.56 -42.49
C PHE A 237 -13.36 -10.55 -43.65
N ALA A 238 -12.90 -11.78 -43.38
CA ALA A 238 -12.69 -12.81 -44.40
C ALA A 238 -13.94 -13.57 -44.85
N THR A 239 -15.04 -13.49 -44.04
CA THR A 239 -16.29 -14.24 -44.36
C THR A 239 -17.40 -13.41 -45.02
N ARG A 240 -17.14 -12.13 -45.39
CA ARG A 240 -18.12 -11.25 -46.04
C ARG A 240 -17.86 -10.96 -47.52
N CYS A 241 -17.03 -11.76 -48.17
CA CYS A 241 -16.80 -11.66 -49.63
C CYS A 241 -17.13 -12.99 -50.32
N HIS A 242 -18.34 -13.56 -50.11
CA HIS A 242 -18.97 -14.49 -51.03
C HIS A 242 -20.46 -14.48 -50.77
N CYS A 243 -21.17 -13.59 -51.43
CA CYS A 243 -22.47 -13.74 -52.12
C CYS A 243 -22.83 -12.42 -52.79
#